data_92c10fa735f8b26bb628f3ed37802871
#
_entry.id   92c10fa735f8b26bb628f3ed37802871
#
_cell.length_a   1.000
_cell.length_b   1.000
_cell.length_c   1.000
_cell.angle_alpha   90.00
_cell.angle_beta   90.00
_cell.angle_gamma   90.00
#
_symmetry.space_group_name_H-M   'P 1'
#
loop_
_entity.id
_entity.type
_entity.pdbx_description
1 polymer ?
#
loop_
_entity_poly.entity_id
_entity_poly.type
_entity_poly.pdbx_seq_one_letter_code
_entity_poly.pdbx_strand_id
1 'polypeptide(L)'
;MSNIGVQDVNTRRITKNSLVLFVRMFVLMIINLYAVRVLMNRLGVEDFGIFNAVAGVVLTLSCVSSVLLVSTQRFYSYAQGKGNEKEISRIFSTSVNINVGLSLVVVLVFEILGMWFLNNQMQIPADRIAAANWLFQFSLFSFVGSILQIPFSSMIIANEDMHWYAIISTVECLLKLVVALLIGTVAIDRLQFYGGGLLLVAVIVLIMYAVRAVTKYEECRYKKVNDKTYYGRLLSFSGWTFFGSVANVGLIQGNAILLNIFFGPIINACFGVAMQIYNAFMSLCNSVIVALRPSMIRAYAEGNHNYLQTLFSTANKGLYYALLMVGLPVFVQMPLILNTWLGNNDVRMVAFGRLIMVYIVIIALNNPITIIMQAMGRVREYHLPVESITLLSLPLSYVMFRYTDNPDSVFFSMITLAVAAHIVRVICLKRYYLNFSVGDYMIDFLFKALIVTVIVAMTEYVASDICDNVWLNFIVSVLFSAVSVPLLAYSVGMNRNEKTALVKHITHFIRRR
;
A
#
# COMPACT_ATOMS: atom_id res chain seq x y z
N MET A 1 -24.69 20.33 21.18
CA MET A 1 -25.12 20.24 19.76
C MET A 1 -23.98 20.46 18.72
N SER A 2 -22.88 21.13 19.05
CA SER A 2 -21.76 21.40 18.11
C SER A 2 -20.90 20.18 17.72
N ASN A 3 -20.73 19.22 18.61
CA ASN A 3 -19.86 18.04 18.32
C ASN A 3 -20.43 17.04 17.31
N ILE A 4 -21.77 16.92 17.23
CA ILE A 4 -22.42 15.98 16.29
C ILE A 4 -22.29 16.49 14.85
N GLY A 5 -22.38 17.79 14.60
CA GLY A 5 -22.23 18.37 13.27
C GLY A 5 -20.81 18.25 12.71
N VAL A 6 -19.79 18.37 13.56
CA VAL A 6 -18.38 18.26 13.16
C VAL A 6 -18.03 16.80 12.82
N GLN A 7 -18.54 15.83 13.57
CA GLN A 7 -18.34 14.40 13.27
C GLN A 7 -18.99 13.98 11.95
N ASP A 8 -20.19 14.47 11.66
CA ASP A 8 -20.91 14.18 10.40
C ASP A 8 -20.18 14.75 9.18
N VAL A 9 -19.65 15.97 9.27
CA VAL A 9 -18.85 16.59 8.19
C VAL A 9 -17.56 15.81 7.92
N ASN A 10 -16.86 15.39 8.99
CA ASN A 10 -15.62 14.63 8.86
C ASN A 10 -15.85 13.24 8.25
N THR A 11 -16.90 12.52 8.67
CA THR A 11 -17.23 11.19 8.14
C THR A 11 -17.56 11.26 6.64
N ARG A 12 -18.34 12.26 6.22
CA ARG A 12 -18.67 12.48 4.81
C ARG A 12 -17.42 12.79 3.96
N ARG A 13 -16.51 13.59 4.50
CA ARG A 13 -15.24 13.90 3.84
C ARG A 13 -14.37 12.66 3.66
N ILE A 14 -14.26 11.83 4.69
CA ILE A 14 -13.53 10.55 4.64
C ILE A 14 -14.13 9.62 3.59
N THR A 15 -15.45 9.42 3.60
CA THR A 15 -16.14 8.55 2.62
C THR A 15 -15.92 9.04 1.19
N LYS A 16 -16.06 10.36 0.94
CA LYS A 16 -15.78 10.95 -0.36
C LYS A 16 -14.33 10.75 -0.78
N ASN A 17 -13.39 10.98 0.11
CA ASN A 17 -11.97 10.80 -0.14
C ASN A 17 -11.62 9.34 -0.45
N SER A 18 -12.19 8.39 0.31
CA SER A 18 -12.01 6.97 0.05
C SER A 18 -12.55 6.55 -1.32
N LEU A 19 -13.74 7.04 -1.69
CA LEU A 19 -14.33 6.76 -3.01
C LEU A 19 -13.46 7.32 -4.15
N VAL A 20 -12.97 8.54 -4.02
CA VAL A 20 -12.05 9.16 -5.01
C VAL A 20 -10.79 8.33 -5.19
N LEU A 21 -10.18 7.88 -4.08
CA LEU A 21 -8.97 7.06 -4.14
C LEU A 21 -9.24 5.65 -4.69
N PHE A 22 -10.44 5.11 -4.43
CA PHE A 22 -10.85 3.81 -4.97
C PHE A 22 -11.03 3.88 -6.50
N VAL A 23 -11.77 4.88 -7.00
CA VAL A 23 -11.93 5.09 -8.45
C VAL A 23 -10.57 5.32 -9.11
N ARG A 24 -9.73 6.18 -8.51
CA ARG A 24 -8.35 6.40 -8.96
C ARG A 24 -7.59 5.09 -9.12
N MET A 25 -7.67 4.19 -8.14
CA MET A 25 -6.96 2.92 -8.17
C MET A 25 -7.33 2.08 -9.39
N PHE A 26 -8.62 1.94 -9.71
CA PHE A 26 -9.07 1.23 -10.91
C PHE A 26 -8.58 1.90 -12.20
N VAL A 27 -8.65 3.22 -12.28
CA VAL A 27 -8.14 3.98 -13.42
C VAL A 27 -6.65 3.73 -13.62
N LEU A 28 -5.85 3.85 -12.54
CA LEU A 28 -4.41 3.60 -12.60
C LEU A 28 -4.09 2.15 -12.99
N MET A 29 -4.86 1.18 -12.48
CA MET A 29 -4.66 -0.24 -12.82
C MET A 29 -4.87 -0.48 -14.32
N ILE A 30 -5.95 0.03 -14.90
CA ILE A 30 -6.25 -0.12 -16.32
C ILE A 30 -5.15 0.54 -17.18
N ILE A 31 -4.77 1.78 -16.83
CA ILE A 31 -3.74 2.51 -17.56
C ILE A 31 -2.39 1.78 -17.49
N ASN A 32 -2.00 1.29 -16.30
CA ASN A 32 -0.72 0.57 -16.14
C ASN A 32 -0.69 -0.75 -16.91
N LEU A 33 -1.79 -1.53 -16.91
CA LEU A 33 -1.87 -2.77 -17.69
C LEU A 33 -1.72 -2.49 -19.18
N TYR A 34 -2.39 -1.44 -19.68
CA TYR A 34 -2.27 -1.03 -21.08
C TYR A 34 -0.86 -0.50 -21.39
N ALA A 35 -0.27 0.31 -20.50
CA ALA A 35 1.08 0.87 -20.67
C ALA A 35 2.15 -0.21 -20.80
N VAL A 36 2.08 -1.29 -20.01
CA VAL A 36 3.02 -2.43 -20.12
C VAL A 36 2.92 -3.08 -21.50
N ARG A 37 1.72 -3.30 -22.02
CA ARG A 37 1.52 -3.86 -23.38
C ARG A 37 2.13 -2.95 -24.46
N VAL A 38 1.86 -1.65 -24.36
CA VAL A 38 2.44 -0.66 -25.31
C VAL A 38 3.95 -0.68 -25.23
N LEU A 39 4.50 -0.69 -24.03
CA LEU A 39 5.93 -0.65 -23.79
C LEU A 39 6.64 -1.88 -24.36
N MET A 40 6.11 -3.09 -24.12
CA MET A 40 6.64 -4.33 -24.74
C MET A 40 6.62 -4.28 -26.26
N ASN A 41 5.54 -3.78 -26.85
CA ASN A 41 5.41 -3.69 -28.31
C ASN A 41 6.34 -2.64 -28.93
N ARG A 42 6.64 -1.55 -28.23
CA ARG A 42 7.44 -0.43 -28.74
C ARG A 42 8.94 -0.60 -28.49
N LEU A 43 9.34 -1.08 -27.32
CA LEU A 43 10.74 -1.37 -26.99
C LEU A 43 11.22 -2.68 -27.62
N GLY A 44 10.33 -3.67 -27.68
CA GLY A 44 10.72 -5.07 -27.93
C GLY A 44 11.09 -5.78 -26.62
N VAL A 45 11.20 -7.11 -26.70
CA VAL A 45 11.41 -7.99 -25.52
C VAL A 45 12.77 -7.72 -24.87
N GLU A 46 13.82 -7.51 -25.66
CA GLU A 46 15.19 -7.31 -25.18
C GLU A 46 15.33 -5.99 -24.41
N ASP A 47 14.97 -4.86 -25.00
CA ASP A 47 15.02 -3.53 -24.35
C ASP A 47 14.07 -3.42 -23.17
N PHE A 48 12.91 -4.08 -23.23
CA PHE A 48 12.00 -4.17 -22.08
C PHE A 48 12.63 -4.97 -20.93
N GLY A 49 13.37 -6.04 -21.25
CA GLY A 49 14.15 -6.80 -20.27
C GLY A 49 15.24 -5.95 -19.60
N ILE A 50 16.01 -5.20 -20.39
CA ILE A 50 17.03 -4.27 -19.88
C ILE A 50 16.38 -3.19 -19.00
N PHE A 51 15.28 -2.59 -19.45
CA PHE A 51 14.52 -1.61 -18.65
C PHE A 51 14.11 -2.18 -17.29
N ASN A 52 13.50 -3.36 -17.25
CA ASN A 52 13.07 -3.97 -15.99
C ASN A 52 14.24 -4.28 -15.06
N ALA A 53 15.35 -4.74 -15.61
CA ALA A 53 16.54 -5.06 -14.82
C ALA A 53 17.20 -3.78 -14.24
N VAL A 54 17.42 -2.77 -15.08
CA VAL A 54 18.06 -1.51 -14.68
C VAL A 54 17.15 -0.67 -13.76
N ALA A 55 15.90 -0.47 -14.15
CA ALA A 55 14.92 0.24 -13.33
C ALA A 55 14.61 -0.52 -12.04
N GLY A 56 14.63 -1.86 -12.06
CA GLY A 56 14.43 -2.72 -10.90
C GLY A 56 15.42 -2.42 -9.77
N VAL A 57 16.69 -2.18 -10.10
CA VAL A 57 17.72 -1.78 -9.11
C VAL A 57 17.32 -0.48 -8.39
N VAL A 58 16.82 0.51 -9.13
CA VAL A 58 16.38 1.79 -8.55
C VAL A 58 15.05 1.62 -7.79
N LEU A 59 14.15 0.77 -8.28
CA LEU A 59 12.85 0.52 -7.63
C LEU A 59 12.98 -0.12 -6.24
N THR A 60 14.08 -0.83 -5.95
CA THR A 60 14.33 -1.34 -4.60
C THR A 60 14.39 -0.23 -3.54
N LEU A 61 14.74 0.99 -3.96
CA LEU A 61 14.76 2.16 -3.09
C LEU A 61 13.37 2.76 -2.79
N SER A 62 12.32 2.30 -3.45
CA SER A 62 10.95 2.81 -3.26
C SER A 62 10.44 2.65 -1.82
N CYS A 63 10.97 1.67 -1.07
CA CYS A 63 10.68 1.52 0.36
C CYS A 63 11.14 2.75 1.16
N VAL A 64 12.25 3.39 0.78
CA VAL A 64 12.75 4.62 1.43
C VAL A 64 11.75 5.77 1.24
N SER A 65 11.30 5.99 -0.01
CA SER A 65 10.32 7.03 -0.32
C SER A 65 9.01 6.83 0.43
N SER A 66 8.50 5.59 0.49
CA SER A 66 7.25 5.27 1.19
C SER A 66 7.34 5.54 2.69
N VAL A 67 8.46 5.20 3.32
CA VAL A 67 8.71 5.45 4.74
C VAL A 67 8.79 6.95 5.04
N LEU A 68 9.50 7.71 4.21
CA LEU A 68 9.60 9.17 4.37
C LEU A 68 8.26 9.85 4.21
N LEU A 69 7.44 9.40 3.23
CA LEU A 69 6.09 9.90 3.01
C LEU A 69 5.22 9.70 4.26
N VAL A 70 5.18 8.48 4.78
CA VAL A 70 4.39 8.13 5.99
C VAL A 70 4.88 8.92 7.20
N SER A 71 6.20 9.03 7.38
CA SER A 71 6.80 9.77 8.50
C SER A 71 6.44 11.25 8.43
N THR A 72 6.68 11.90 7.30
CA THR A 72 6.40 13.32 7.11
C THR A 72 4.91 13.62 7.27
N GLN A 73 4.04 12.81 6.66
CA GLN A 73 2.59 12.92 6.81
C GLN A 73 2.15 12.83 8.28
N ARG A 74 2.72 11.89 9.04
CA ARG A 74 2.41 11.73 10.47
C ARG A 74 2.74 12.99 11.26
N PHE A 75 3.93 13.57 11.05
CA PHE A 75 4.33 14.79 11.77
C PHE A 75 3.44 15.99 11.41
N TYR A 76 3.05 16.17 10.15
CA TYR A 76 2.11 17.21 9.75
C TYR A 76 0.74 17.01 10.39
N SER A 77 0.14 15.81 10.28
CA SER A 77 -1.18 15.54 10.84
C SER A 77 -1.21 15.68 12.36
N TYR A 78 -0.11 15.32 13.05
CA TYR A 78 0.03 15.50 14.50
C TYR A 78 0.10 16.97 14.90
N ALA A 79 0.92 17.78 14.20
CA ALA A 79 1.05 19.20 14.46
C ALA A 79 -0.25 19.95 14.15
N GLN A 80 -1.00 19.54 13.11
CA GLN A 80 -2.33 20.06 12.79
C GLN A 80 -3.34 19.78 13.94
N GLY A 81 -3.35 18.56 14.48
CA GLY A 81 -4.20 18.21 15.62
C GLY A 81 -3.87 18.98 16.90
N LYS A 82 -2.63 19.49 17.03
CA LYS A 82 -2.21 20.40 18.11
C LYS A 82 -2.49 21.88 17.83
N GLY A 83 -2.96 22.24 16.64
CA GLY A 83 -3.19 23.63 16.23
C GLY A 83 -1.92 24.46 16.12
N ASN A 84 -0.76 23.84 15.88
CA ASN A 84 0.55 24.53 15.90
C ASN A 84 1.10 24.75 14.48
N GLU A 85 0.63 25.79 13.81
CA GLU A 85 1.07 26.15 12.43
C GLU A 85 2.58 26.43 12.31
N LYS A 86 3.19 27.04 13.37
CA LYS A 86 4.63 27.29 13.40
C LYS A 86 5.43 25.98 13.40
N GLU A 87 4.92 24.95 14.06
CA GLU A 87 5.53 23.62 14.08
C GLU A 87 5.43 22.95 12.70
N ILE A 88 4.31 23.11 12.00
CA ILE A 88 4.12 22.57 10.63
C ILE A 88 5.18 23.15 9.69
N SER A 89 5.40 24.48 9.71
CA SER A 89 6.41 25.14 8.86
C SER A 89 7.84 24.67 9.18
N ARG A 90 8.16 24.40 10.46
CA ARG A 90 9.46 23.82 10.86
C ARG A 90 9.62 22.39 10.36
N ILE A 91 8.58 21.55 10.50
CA ILE A 91 8.57 20.17 10.00
C ILE A 91 8.76 20.18 8.48
N PHE A 92 8.06 21.06 7.76
CA PHE A 92 8.22 21.22 6.30
C PHE A 92 9.67 21.48 5.91
N SER A 93 10.28 22.52 6.50
CA SER A 93 11.66 22.89 6.17
C SER A 93 12.67 21.81 6.57
N THR A 94 12.46 21.14 7.70
CA THR A 94 13.29 20.00 8.14
C THR A 94 13.14 18.81 7.16
N SER A 95 11.92 18.51 6.73
CA SER A 95 11.68 17.44 5.76
C SER A 95 12.33 17.74 4.41
N VAL A 96 12.25 18.98 3.91
CA VAL A 96 12.95 19.39 2.68
C VAL A 96 14.46 19.15 2.82
N ASN A 97 15.07 19.59 3.93
CA ASN A 97 16.51 19.42 4.14
C ASN A 97 16.92 17.94 4.22
N ILE A 98 16.13 17.11 4.92
CA ILE A 98 16.38 15.65 5.01
C ILE A 98 16.28 15.01 3.63
N ASN A 99 15.24 15.35 2.85
CA ASN A 99 15.05 14.76 1.53
C ASN A 99 16.11 15.19 0.52
N VAL A 100 16.56 16.45 0.58
CA VAL A 100 17.72 16.92 -0.23
C VAL A 100 18.99 16.20 0.19
N GLY A 101 19.30 16.13 1.49
CA GLY A 101 20.48 15.43 1.99
C GLY A 101 20.47 13.94 1.62
N LEU A 102 19.33 13.27 1.78
CA LEU A 102 19.16 11.86 1.39
C LEU A 102 19.29 11.66 -0.12
N SER A 103 18.75 12.58 -0.93
CA SER A 103 18.91 12.54 -2.40
C SER A 103 20.37 12.60 -2.81
N LEU A 104 21.16 13.45 -2.16
CA LEU A 104 22.61 13.53 -2.41
C LEU A 104 23.32 12.21 -2.03
N VAL A 105 22.99 11.63 -0.87
CA VAL A 105 23.56 10.33 -0.44
C VAL A 105 23.18 9.24 -1.44
N VAL A 106 21.92 9.18 -1.87
CA VAL A 106 21.44 8.18 -2.85
C VAL A 106 22.19 8.35 -4.17
N VAL A 107 22.32 9.56 -4.69
CA VAL A 107 23.09 9.81 -5.93
C VAL A 107 24.52 9.32 -5.77
N LEU A 108 25.24 9.74 -4.71
CA LEU A 108 26.64 9.34 -4.49
C LEU A 108 26.80 7.80 -4.38
N VAL A 109 25.93 7.14 -3.64
CA VAL A 109 26.01 5.69 -3.44
C VAL A 109 25.69 4.95 -4.75
N PHE A 110 24.66 5.38 -5.47
CA PHE A 110 24.23 4.67 -6.69
C PHE A 110 25.08 5.01 -7.91
N GLU A 111 25.73 6.20 -7.97
CA GLU A 111 26.76 6.47 -8.97
C GLU A 111 27.95 5.53 -8.82
N ILE A 112 28.35 5.22 -7.61
CA ILE A 112 29.53 4.35 -7.36
C ILE A 112 29.10 2.87 -7.46
N LEU A 113 28.17 2.43 -6.61
CA LEU A 113 27.81 1.02 -6.50
C LEU A 113 26.86 0.57 -7.62
N GLY A 114 25.93 1.40 -8.02
CA GLY A 114 24.95 1.08 -9.06
C GLY A 114 25.58 0.99 -10.43
N MET A 115 26.45 1.94 -10.78
CA MET A 115 27.22 1.91 -12.04
C MET A 115 28.20 0.75 -12.07
N TRP A 116 28.87 0.46 -10.95
CA TRP A 116 29.73 -0.72 -10.85
C TRP A 116 28.92 -2.01 -11.08
N PHE A 117 27.77 -2.15 -10.43
CA PHE A 117 26.91 -3.32 -10.53
C PHE A 117 26.39 -3.50 -11.97
N LEU A 118 25.92 -2.42 -12.59
CA LEU A 118 25.39 -2.44 -13.96
C LEU A 118 26.46 -2.90 -14.97
N ASN A 119 27.67 -2.37 -14.87
CA ASN A 119 28.72 -2.64 -15.86
C ASN A 119 29.50 -3.94 -15.61
N ASN A 120 29.49 -4.50 -14.38
CA ASN A 120 30.31 -5.67 -14.05
C ASN A 120 29.51 -6.93 -13.70
N GLN A 121 28.24 -6.78 -13.25
CA GLN A 121 27.44 -7.92 -12.75
C GLN A 121 26.23 -8.21 -13.65
N MET A 122 25.73 -7.23 -14.39
CA MET A 122 24.57 -7.43 -15.25
C MET A 122 25.00 -7.95 -16.62
N GLN A 123 24.25 -8.93 -17.11
CA GLN A 123 24.43 -9.45 -18.48
C GLN A 123 23.64 -8.57 -19.45
N ILE A 124 24.28 -7.52 -19.96
CA ILE A 124 23.72 -6.62 -20.97
C ILE A 124 24.52 -6.76 -22.26
N PRO A 125 23.88 -6.90 -23.43
CA PRO A 125 24.58 -6.92 -24.73
C PRO A 125 25.49 -5.71 -24.93
N ALA A 126 26.66 -5.91 -25.50
CA ALA A 126 27.70 -4.88 -25.58
C ALA A 126 27.23 -3.62 -26.35
N ASP A 127 26.40 -3.79 -27.37
CA ASP A 127 25.78 -2.72 -28.16
C ASP A 127 24.72 -1.93 -27.41
N ARG A 128 24.16 -2.49 -26.30
CA ARG A 128 23.12 -1.85 -25.46
C ARG A 128 23.65 -1.24 -24.15
N ILE A 129 24.92 -1.46 -23.78
CA ILE A 129 25.51 -0.96 -22.52
C ILE A 129 25.39 0.57 -22.42
N ALA A 130 25.64 1.31 -23.49
CA ALA A 130 25.54 2.76 -23.49
C ALA A 130 24.10 3.24 -23.21
N ALA A 131 23.11 2.59 -23.85
CA ALA A 131 21.68 2.89 -23.62
C ALA A 131 21.25 2.54 -22.19
N ALA A 132 21.73 1.42 -21.64
CA ALA A 132 21.46 1.00 -20.26
C ALA A 132 22.06 1.96 -19.23
N ASN A 133 23.27 2.48 -19.46
CA ASN A 133 23.88 3.50 -18.59
C ASN A 133 23.06 4.79 -18.58
N TRP A 134 22.62 5.29 -19.73
CA TRP A 134 21.72 6.46 -19.76
C TRP A 134 20.39 6.20 -19.08
N LEU A 135 19.79 5.03 -19.29
CA LEU A 135 18.56 4.65 -18.62
C LEU A 135 18.73 4.61 -17.09
N PHE A 136 19.87 4.11 -16.60
CA PHE A 136 20.18 4.09 -15.17
C PHE A 136 20.26 5.51 -14.60
N GLN A 137 20.97 6.43 -15.27
CA GLN A 137 21.05 7.83 -14.87
C GLN A 137 19.66 8.48 -14.82
N PHE A 138 18.87 8.35 -15.87
CA PHE A 138 17.51 8.89 -15.90
C PHE A 138 16.62 8.28 -14.82
N SER A 139 16.75 6.99 -14.54
CA SER A 139 15.99 6.33 -13.47
C SER A 139 16.40 6.82 -12.09
N LEU A 140 17.70 7.01 -11.85
CA LEU A 140 18.25 7.54 -10.60
C LEU A 140 17.74 8.96 -10.33
N PHE A 141 17.82 9.87 -11.32
CA PHE A 141 17.31 11.23 -11.15
C PHE A 141 15.79 11.30 -11.07
N SER A 142 15.06 10.40 -11.74
CA SER A 142 13.61 10.26 -11.57
C SER A 142 13.26 9.87 -10.13
N PHE A 143 14.04 8.97 -9.54
CA PHE A 143 13.87 8.57 -8.14
C PHE A 143 14.20 9.73 -7.18
N VAL A 144 15.24 10.52 -7.44
CA VAL A 144 15.52 11.77 -6.70
C VAL A 144 14.33 12.71 -6.76
N GLY A 145 13.71 12.89 -7.94
CA GLY A 145 12.47 13.65 -8.08
C GLY A 145 11.35 13.13 -7.16
N SER A 146 11.22 11.80 -7.05
CA SER A 146 10.23 11.17 -6.17
C SER A 146 10.52 11.38 -4.67
N ILE A 147 11.77 11.51 -4.25
CA ILE A 147 12.13 11.87 -2.88
C ILE A 147 11.83 13.35 -2.62
N LEU A 148 12.21 14.24 -3.54
CA LEU A 148 12.04 15.69 -3.36
C LEU A 148 10.58 16.13 -3.35
N GLN A 149 9.67 15.38 -3.95
CA GLN A 149 8.23 15.68 -3.90
C GLN A 149 7.56 15.33 -2.55
N ILE A 150 8.20 14.50 -1.69
CA ILE A 150 7.60 13.98 -0.46
C ILE A 150 7.10 15.08 0.49
N PRO A 151 7.85 16.16 0.81
CA PRO A 151 7.36 17.20 1.70
C PRO A 151 6.04 17.83 1.22
N PHE A 152 5.90 18.02 -0.09
CA PHE A 152 4.72 18.64 -0.73
C PHE A 152 3.55 17.67 -0.81
N SER A 153 3.77 16.44 -1.27
CA SER A 153 2.72 15.42 -1.38
C SER A 153 2.19 15.00 -0.01
N SER A 154 3.08 14.90 1.00
CA SER A 154 2.68 14.63 2.39
C SER A 154 1.79 15.73 2.97
N MET A 155 2.03 17.00 2.62
CA MET A 155 1.21 18.14 3.06
C MET A 155 -0.21 18.06 2.46
N ILE A 156 -0.33 17.76 1.18
CA ILE A 156 -1.62 17.58 0.49
C ILE A 156 -2.42 16.44 1.15
N ILE A 157 -1.75 15.31 1.43
CA ILE A 157 -2.39 14.15 2.09
C ILE A 157 -2.78 14.48 3.53
N ALA A 158 -1.91 15.15 4.31
CA ALA A 158 -2.18 15.53 5.69
C ALA A 158 -3.37 16.49 5.82
N ASN A 159 -3.57 17.35 4.83
CA ASN A 159 -4.74 18.23 4.73
C ASN A 159 -5.99 17.55 4.13
N GLU A 160 -5.94 16.23 3.88
CA GLU A 160 -7.03 15.44 3.31
C GLU A 160 -7.50 15.94 1.92
N ASP A 161 -6.62 16.62 1.17
CA ASP A 161 -6.89 17.11 -0.19
C ASP A 161 -6.70 15.97 -1.22
N MET A 162 -7.45 14.86 -1.01
CA MET A 162 -7.28 13.62 -1.77
C MET A 162 -7.65 13.78 -3.24
N HIS A 163 -8.47 14.78 -3.56
CA HIS A 163 -8.83 15.11 -4.95
C HIS A 163 -7.60 15.51 -5.76
N TRP A 164 -6.79 16.44 -5.26
CA TRP A 164 -5.56 16.85 -5.94
C TRP A 164 -4.50 15.75 -5.96
N TYR A 165 -4.39 14.99 -4.88
CA TYR A 165 -3.52 13.81 -4.86
C TYR A 165 -3.92 12.80 -5.96
N ALA A 166 -5.22 12.55 -6.14
CA ALA A 166 -5.72 11.67 -7.18
C ALA A 166 -5.47 12.23 -8.59
N ILE A 167 -5.72 13.53 -8.81
CA ILE A 167 -5.46 14.18 -10.11
C ILE A 167 -3.99 14.06 -10.48
N ILE A 168 -3.07 14.49 -9.60
CA ILE A 168 -1.63 14.51 -9.91
C ILE A 168 -1.12 13.10 -10.22
N SER A 169 -1.52 12.10 -9.42
CA SER A 169 -1.11 10.71 -9.66
C SER A 169 -1.72 10.11 -10.93
N THR A 170 -2.92 10.54 -11.34
CA THR A 170 -3.52 10.10 -12.60
C THR A 170 -2.82 10.76 -13.79
N VAL A 171 -2.51 12.05 -13.68
CA VAL A 171 -1.70 12.77 -14.69
C VAL A 171 -0.33 12.14 -14.84
N GLU A 172 0.34 11.78 -13.74
CA GLU A 172 1.61 11.04 -13.77
C GLU A 172 1.50 9.75 -14.59
N CYS A 173 0.48 8.94 -14.32
CA CYS A 173 0.26 7.67 -15.00
C CYS A 173 -0.03 7.87 -16.50
N LEU A 174 -0.86 8.87 -16.85
CA LEU A 174 -1.16 9.23 -18.23
C LEU A 174 0.08 9.74 -18.96
N LEU A 175 0.90 10.59 -18.35
CA LEU A 175 2.14 11.07 -18.95
C LEU A 175 3.12 9.93 -19.22
N LYS A 176 3.26 8.96 -18.30
CA LYS A 176 4.07 7.76 -18.52
C LYS A 176 3.55 6.94 -19.71
N LEU A 177 2.24 6.80 -19.86
CA LEU A 177 1.63 6.14 -21.02
C LEU A 177 1.91 6.93 -22.32
N VAL A 178 1.78 8.26 -22.31
CA VAL A 178 2.10 9.11 -23.47
C VAL A 178 3.56 8.94 -23.88
N VAL A 179 4.50 8.96 -22.94
CA VAL A 179 5.92 8.68 -23.22
C VAL A 179 6.09 7.31 -23.86
N ALA A 180 5.42 6.26 -23.37
CA ALA A 180 5.48 4.93 -23.94
C ALA A 180 4.91 4.86 -25.38
N LEU A 181 3.82 5.58 -25.66
CA LEU A 181 3.23 5.67 -26.99
C LEU A 181 4.13 6.40 -28.01
N LEU A 182 4.89 7.40 -27.55
CA LEU A 182 5.80 8.18 -28.35
C LEU A 182 7.15 7.48 -28.64
N ILE A 183 7.42 6.31 -28.05
CA ILE A 183 8.62 5.53 -28.36
C ILE A 183 8.64 5.20 -29.86
N GLY A 184 9.75 5.51 -30.52
CA GLY A 184 9.94 5.27 -31.95
C GLY A 184 9.41 6.36 -32.89
N THR A 185 8.87 7.46 -32.36
CA THR A 185 8.51 8.64 -33.16
C THR A 185 9.69 9.59 -33.37
N VAL A 186 10.75 9.43 -32.59
CA VAL A 186 11.95 10.29 -32.62
C VAL A 186 13.16 9.42 -32.99
N ALA A 187 14.11 9.98 -33.72
CA ALA A 187 15.35 9.32 -34.16
C ALA A 187 16.40 9.16 -33.05
N ILE A 188 15.96 8.96 -31.82
CA ILE A 188 16.79 8.67 -30.63
C ILE A 188 16.62 7.20 -30.27
N ASP A 189 17.62 6.61 -29.63
CA ASP A 189 17.51 5.25 -29.08
C ASP A 189 16.25 5.11 -28.18
N ARG A 190 15.47 4.05 -28.42
CA ARG A 190 14.17 3.85 -27.78
C ARG A 190 14.25 3.79 -26.26
N LEU A 191 15.30 3.12 -25.75
CA LEU A 191 15.53 2.94 -24.32
C LEU A 191 15.92 4.27 -23.64
N GLN A 192 16.80 5.05 -24.30
CA GLN A 192 17.20 6.38 -23.83
C GLN A 192 16.02 7.36 -23.85
N PHE A 193 15.23 7.36 -24.94
CA PHE A 193 14.04 8.19 -25.06
C PHE A 193 13.04 7.91 -23.95
N TYR A 194 12.79 6.63 -23.66
CA TYR A 194 11.85 6.25 -22.59
C TYR A 194 12.37 6.66 -21.22
N GLY A 195 13.64 6.42 -20.91
CA GLY A 195 14.26 6.85 -19.65
C GLY A 195 14.21 8.37 -19.44
N GLY A 196 14.59 9.14 -20.47
CA GLY A 196 14.53 10.61 -20.45
C GLY A 196 13.09 11.13 -20.29
N GLY A 197 12.13 10.48 -20.94
CA GLY A 197 10.70 10.78 -20.78
C GLY A 197 10.21 10.53 -19.36
N LEU A 198 10.63 9.45 -18.72
CA LEU A 198 10.29 9.18 -17.31
C LEU A 198 10.87 10.24 -16.36
N LEU A 199 12.10 10.70 -16.62
CA LEU A 199 12.70 11.80 -15.86
C LEU A 199 11.89 13.09 -16.03
N LEU A 200 11.50 13.43 -17.27
CA LEU A 200 10.66 14.60 -17.55
C LEU A 200 9.34 14.50 -16.77
N VAL A 201 8.68 13.35 -16.78
CA VAL A 201 7.45 13.11 -16.01
C VAL A 201 7.70 13.32 -14.52
N ALA A 202 8.78 12.78 -13.95
CA ALA A 202 9.11 12.98 -12.54
C ALA A 202 9.29 14.46 -12.16
N VAL A 203 9.93 15.25 -13.03
CA VAL A 203 10.11 16.70 -12.84
C VAL A 203 8.76 17.42 -12.92
N ILE A 204 7.90 17.10 -13.90
CA ILE A 204 6.56 17.70 -14.02
C ILE A 204 5.73 17.41 -12.76
N VAL A 205 5.73 16.16 -12.27
CA VAL A 205 4.99 15.75 -11.08
C VAL A 205 5.50 16.45 -9.83
N LEU A 206 6.82 16.57 -9.66
CA LEU A 206 7.44 17.35 -8.58
C LEU A 206 6.95 18.79 -8.61
N ILE A 207 6.97 19.45 -9.79
CA ILE A 207 6.50 20.83 -9.95
C ILE A 207 5.01 20.92 -9.61
N MET A 208 4.16 20.00 -10.07
CA MET A 208 2.72 20.00 -9.76
C MET A 208 2.46 19.90 -8.25
N TYR A 209 3.13 19.00 -7.54
CA TYR A 209 3.02 18.90 -6.09
C TYR A 209 3.53 20.15 -5.38
N ALA A 210 4.68 20.68 -5.79
CA ALA A 210 5.29 21.87 -5.19
C ALA A 210 4.41 23.10 -5.40
N VAL A 211 3.96 23.38 -6.64
CA VAL A 211 3.08 24.51 -6.95
C VAL A 211 1.79 24.42 -6.15
N ARG A 212 1.14 23.25 -6.15
CA ARG A 212 -0.10 23.06 -5.38
C ARG A 212 0.09 23.29 -3.90
N ALA A 213 1.14 22.74 -3.31
CA ALA A 213 1.40 22.87 -1.87
C ALA A 213 1.75 24.31 -1.48
N VAL A 214 2.66 24.98 -2.22
CA VAL A 214 3.13 26.33 -1.89
C VAL A 214 2.04 27.40 -2.13
N THR A 215 1.18 27.21 -3.14
CA THR A 215 0.11 28.16 -3.43
C THR A 215 -1.06 28.07 -2.46
N LYS A 216 -1.32 26.88 -1.91
CA LYS A 216 -2.49 26.65 -1.04
C LYS A 216 -2.17 26.72 0.45
N TYR A 217 -0.96 26.29 0.86
CA TYR A 217 -0.60 26.17 2.27
C TYR A 217 0.57 27.12 2.58
N GLU A 218 0.31 28.13 3.41
CA GLU A 218 1.33 29.13 3.79
C GLU A 218 2.50 28.52 4.56
N GLU A 219 2.27 27.40 5.26
CA GLU A 219 3.26 26.65 6.01
C GLU A 219 4.33 25.99 5.12
N CYS A 220 4.03 25.81 3.82
CA CYS A 220 4.97 25.26 2.82
C CYS A 220 6.01 26.27 2.33
N ARG A 221 6.18 27.40 3.01
CA ARG A 221 7.29 28.33 2.75
C ARG A 221 8.52 27.88 3.52
N TYR A 222 9.60 27.65 2.79
CA TYR A 222 10.87 27.24 3.39
C TYR A 222 11.41 28.33 4.35
N LYS A 223 11.75 27.92 5.56
CA LYS A 223 12.43 28.75 6.57
C LYS A 223 13.62 27.97 7.09
N LYS A 224 14.79 28.62 7.21
CA LYS A 224 15.99 27.97 7.73
C LYS A 224 15.74 27.46 9.15
N VAL A 225 15.92 26.16 9.38
CA VAL A 225 15.76 25.49 10.67
C VAL A 225 17.11 24.94 11.11
N ASN A 226 17.58 25.38 12.30
CA ASN A 226 18.83 24.90 12.91
C ASN A 226 18.59 23.98 14.12
N ASP A 227 17.34 23.62 14.39
CA ASP A 227 16.98 22.81 15.57
C ASP A 227 17.21 21.32 15.30
N LYS A 228 18.31 20.79 15.83
CA LYS A 228 18.71 19.39 15.71
C LYS A 228 17.65 18.41 16.26
N THR A 229 16.77 18.87 17.16
CA THR A 229 15.74 18.03 17.78
C THR A 229 14.71 17.54 16.75
N TYR A 230 14.30 18.40 15.81
CA TYR A 230 13.36 18.00 14.74
C TYR A 230 14.00 16.99 13.79
N TYR A 231 15.27 17.17 13.41
CA TYR A 231 15.99 16.21 12.58
C TYR A 231 16.07 14.84 13.26
N GLY A 232 16.46 14.82 14.55
CA GLY A 232 16.57 13.57 15.31
C GLY A 232 15.24 12.83 15.44
N ARG A 233 14.15 13.55 15.71
CA ARG A 233 12.81 12.95 15.82
C ARG A 233 12.33 12.34 14.49
N LEU A 234 12.47 13.06 13.39
CA LEU A 234 12.01 12.63 12.08
C LEU A 234 12.84 11.47 11.55
N LEU A 235 14.18 11.55 11.67
CA LEU A 235 15.09 10.47 11.27
C LEU A 235 14.91 9.20 12.11
N SER A 236 14.78 9.33 13.43
CA SER A 236 14.56 8.18 14.32
C SER A 236 13.23 7.48 14.01
N PHE A 237 12.15 8.24 13.81
CA PHE A 237 10.87 7.68 13.43
C PHE A 237 10.95 6.97 12.07
N SER A 238 11.57 7.62 11.07
CA SER A 238 11.76 7.04 9.73
C SER A 238 12.64 5.80 9.78
N GLY A 239 13.70 5.79 10.58
CA GLY A 239 14.61 4.63 10.73
C GLY A 239 13.89 3.39 11.27
N TRP A 240 13.06 3.52 12.31
CA TRP A 240 12.29 2.40 12.84
C TRP A 240 11.20 1.93 11.88
N THR A 241 10.55 2.85 11.16
CA THR A 241 9.58 2.51 10.12
C THR A 241 10.26 1.82 8.93
N PHE A 242 11.49 2.23 8.58
CA PHE A 242 12.30 1.61 7.54
C PHE A 242 12.68 0.16 7.91
N PHE A 243 13.05 -0.08 9.17
CA PHE A 243 13.30 -1.44 9.66
C PHE A 243 12.09 -2.36 9.41
N GLY A 244 10.87 -1.88 9.68
CA GLY A 244 9.65 -2.62 9.38
C GLY A 244 9.46 -2.90 7.88
N SER A 245 9.77 -1.93 7.04
CA SER A 245 9.68 -2.09 5.58
C SER A 245 10.70 -3.10 5.05
N VAL A 246 11.94 -3.04 5.55
CA VAL A 246 13.00 -3.99 5.19
C VAL A 246 12.65 -5.41 5.65
N ALA A 247 12.07 -5.57 6.85
CA ALA A 247 11.63 -6.85 7.35
C ALA A 247 10.53 -7.47 6.44
N ASN A 248 9.60 -6.66 5.97
CA ASN A 248 8.55 -7.11 5.06
C ASN A 248 9.10 -7.54 3.68
N VAL A 249 10.00 -6.74 3.10
CA VAL A 249 10.69 -7.09 1.85
C VAL A 249 11.53 -8.36 2.05
N GLY A 250 12.26 -8.45 3.16
CA GLY A 250 13.05 -9.63 3.51
C GLY A 250 12.19 -10.89 3.59
N LEU A 251 11.04 -10.81 4.25
CA LEU A 251 10.09 -11.93 4.34
C LEU A 251 9.65 -12.41 2.95
N ILE A 252 9.21 -11.51 2.08
CA ILE A 252 8.71 -11.89 0.74
C ILE A 252 9.83 -12.44 -0.13
N GLN A 253 10.94 -11.72 -0.26
CA GLN A 253 12.05 -12.12 -1.11
C GLN A 253 12.81 -13.33 -0.54
N GLY A 254 12.96 -13.38 0.78
CA GLY A 254 13.60 -14.53 1.44
C GLY A 254 12.82 -15.83 1.24
N ASN A 255 11.49 -15.80 1.38
CA ASN A 255 10.65 -16.96 1.10
C ASN A 255 10.67 -17.36 -0.39
N ALA A 256 10.72 -16.39 -1.32
CA ALA A 256 10.88 -16.68 -2.74
C ALA A 256 12.22 -17.39 -3.03
N ILE A 257 13.32 -16.95 -2.41
CA ILE A 257 14.64 -17.59 -2.53
C ILE A 257 14.60 -19.01 -1.95
N LEU A 258 14.03 -19.18 -0.76
CA LEU A 258 13.91 -20.51 -0.13
C LEU A 258 13.09 -21.47 -1.00
N LEU A 259 11.94 -21.03 -1.53
CA LEU A 259 11.13 -21.86 -2.45
C LEU A 259 11.91 -22.24 -3.70
N ASN A 260 12.71 -21.34 -4.26
CA ASN A 260 13.55 -21.64 -5.42
C ASN A 260 14.61 -22.70 -5.10
N ILE A 261 15.28 -22.57 -3.94
CA ILE A 261 16.33 -23.50 -3.50
C ILE A 261 15.78 -24.91 -3.26
N PHE A 262 14.62 -25.04 -2.61
CA PHE A 262 14.07 -26.32 -2.22
C PHE A 262 13.22 -27.00 -3.30
N PHE A 263 12.45 -26.21 -4.08
CA PHE A 263 11.43 -26.73 -5.00
C PHE A 263 11.61 -26.26 -6.44
N GLY A 264 12.61 -25.43 -6.70
CA GLY A 264 12.97 -24.98 -8.04
C GLY A 264 12.11 -23.84 -8.60
N PRO A 265 12.38 -23.44 -9.86
CA PRO A 265 11.84 -22.22 -10.45
C PRO A 265 10.33 -22.28 -10.72
N ILE A 266 9.76 -23.45 -10.99
CA ILE A 266 8.32 -23.60 -11.28
C ILE A 266 7.47 -23.23 -10.06
N ILE A 267 7.84 -23.74 -8.90
CA ILE A 267 7.14 -23.44 -7.64
C ILE A 267 7.34 -21.97 -7.25
N ASN A 268 8.53 -21.43 -7.48
CA ASN A 268 8.80 -20.01 -7.25
C ASN A 268 7.95 -19.13 -8.18
N ALA A 269 7.69 -19.55 -9.43
CA ALA A 269 6.77 -18.85 -10.33
C ALA A 269 5.33 -18.85 -9.79
N CYS A 270 4.84 -19.96 -9.21
CA CYS A 270 3.54 -20.01 -8.54
C CYS A 270 3.47 -19.02 -7.36
N PHE A 271 4.54 -18.90 -6.57
CA PHE A 271 4.64 -17.91 -5.51
C PHE A 271 4.62 -16.48 -6.05
N GLY A 272 5.30 -16.23 -7.17
CA GLY A 272 5.26 -14.94 -7.87
C GLY A 272 3.84 -14.52 -8.28
N VAL A 273 3.02 -15.47 -8.77
CA VAL A 273 1.60 -15.23 -9.09
C VAL A 273 0.80 -14.90 -7.81
N ALA A 274 1.01 -15.65 -6.72
CA ALA A 274 0.37 -15.36 -5.44
C ALA A 274 0.75 -13.94 -4.93
N MET A 275 2.01 -13.50 -5.11
CA MET A 275 2.43 -12.15 -4.74
C MET A 275 1.80 -11.06 -5.62
N GLN A 276 1.44 -11.33 -6.86
CA GLN A 276 0.67 -10.38 -7.67
C GLN A 276 -0.76 -10.20 -7.13
N ILE A 277 -1.41 -11.30 -6.73
CA ILE A 277 -2.71 -11.25 -6.04
C ILE A 277 -2.58 -10.43 -4.74
N TYR A 278 -1.56 -10.70 -3.93
CA TYR A 278 -1.26 -9.94 -2.72
C TYR A 278 -1.16 -8.43 -2.99
N ASN A 279 -0.36 -8.03 -3.97
CA ASN A 279 -0.16 -6.62 -4.30
C ASN A 279 -1.44 -5.93 -4.77
N ALA A 280 -2.28 -6.63 -5.54
CA ALA A 280 -3.57 -6.11 -6.01
C ALA A 280 -4.51 -5.82 -4.82
N PHE A 281 -4.68 -6.77 -3.91
CA PHE A 281 -5.54 -6.60 -2.73
C PHE A 281 -4.97 -5.59 -1.72
N MET A 282 -3.65 -5.57 -1.52
CA MET A 282 -3.02 -4.57 -0.64
C MET A 282 -3.12 -3.15 -1.20
N SER A 283 -3.19 -2.99 -2.52
CA SER A 283 -3.46 -1.69 -3.14
C SER A 283 -4.87 -1.16 -2.80
N LEU A 284 -5.88 -2.07 -2.77
CA LEU A 284 -7.23 -1.73 -2.27
C LEU A 284 -7.19 -1.25 -0.83
N CYS A 285 -6.55 -2.01 0.06
CA CYS A 285 -6.41 -1.65 1.46
C CYS A 285 -5.71 -0.29 1.64
N ASN A 286 -4.62 -0.07 0.92
CA ASN A 286 -3.87 1.17 0.99
C ASN A 286 -4.68 2.39 0.58
N SER A 287 -5.58 2.27 -0.41
CA SER A 287 -6.46 3.36 -0.82
C SER A 287 -7.37 3.85 0.31
N VAL A 288 -7.92 2.93 1.11
CA VAL A 288 -8.74 3.25 2.28
C VAL A 288 -7.88 3.84 3.41
N ILE A 289 -6.72 3.23 3.66
CA ILE A 289 -5.81 3.64 4.74
C ILE A 289 -5.26 5.06 4.53
N VAL A 290 -4.88 5.41 3.31
CA VAL A 290 -4.38 6.76 2.97
C VAL A 290 -5.42 7.83 3.30
N ALA A 291 -6.72 7.56 3.07
CA ALA A 291 -7.80 8.48 3.40
C ALA A 291 -8.05 8.62 4.92
N LEU A 292 -7.90 7.53 5.68
CA LEU A 292 -8.21 7.49 7.12
C LEU A 292 -7.04 7.94 8.00
N ARG A 293 -5.81 7.71 7.58
CA ARG A 293 -4.60 7.95 8.37
C ARG A 293 -4.50 9.37 8.92
N PRO A 294 -4.68 10.46 8.15
CA PRO A 294 -4.56 11.83 8.65
C PRO A 294 -5.58 12.12 9.75
N SER A 295 -6.83 11.69 9.54
CA SER A 295 -7.93 11.91 10.50
C SER A 295 -7.69 11.16 11.81
N MET A 296 -7.19 9.91 11.76
CA MET A 296 -6.87 9.14 12.97
C MET A 296 -5.72 9.77 13.76
N ILE A 297 -4.67 10.23 13.08
CA ILE A 297 -3.50 10.86 13.72
C ILE A 297 -3.91 12.20 14.34
N ARG A 298 -4.73 12.99 13.64
CA ARG A 298 -5.26 14.27 14.14
C ARG A 298 -6.13 14.06 15.37
N ALA A 299 -7.10 13.14 15.32
CA ALA A 299 -7.99 12.82 16.44
C ALA A 299 -7.19 12.40 17.70
N TYR A 300 -6.11 11.65 17.52
CA TYR A 300 -5.20 11.32 18.61
C TYR A 300 -4.50 12.58 19.17
N ALA A 301 -3.99 13.46 18.31
CA ALA A 301 -3.29 14.67 18.71
C ALA A 301 -4.21 15.68 19.44
N GLU A 302 -5.48 15.75 19.05
CA GLU A 302 -6.53 16.56 19.68
C GLU A 302 -7.00 15.99 21.03
N GLY A 303 -6.62 14.75 21.37
CA GLY A 303 -7.11 14.03 22.56
C GLY A 303 -8.56 13.55 22.45
N ASN A 304 -9.13 13.54 21.23
CA ASN A 304 -10.50 13.09 21.01
C ASN A 304 -10.55 11.55 20.85
N HIS A 305 -10.42 10.87 21.99
CA HIS A 305 -10.33 9.40 22.03
C HIS A 305 -11.60 8.70 21.55
N ASN A 306 -12.78 9.29 21.78
CA ASN A 306 -14.06 8.71 21.33
C ASN A 306 -14.15 8.70 19.79
N TYR A 307 -13.74 9.79 19.16
CA TYR A 307 -13.73 9.88 17.70
C TYR A 307 -12.65 8.96 17.09
N LEU A 308 -11.47 8.89 17.71
CA LEU A 308 -10.41 7.96 17.30
C LEU A 308 -10.88 6.50 17.36
N GLN A 309 -11.60 6.12 18.42
CA GLN A 309 -12.15 4.78 18.59
C GLN A 309 -13.21 4.44 17.53
N THR A 310 -14.05 5.43 17.18
CA THR A 310 -15.02 5.31 16.09
C THR A 310 -14.30 5.11 14.75
N LEU A 311 -13.26 5.91 14.45
CA LEU A 311 -12.45 5.76 13.24
C LEU A 311 -11.74 4.41 13.17
N PHE A 312 -11.21 3.95 14.30
CA PHE A 312 -10.54 2.64 14.39
C PHE A 312 -11.51 1.48 14.11
N SER A 313 -12.70 1.49 14.72
CA SER A 313 -13.75 0.49 14.45
C SER A 313 -14.20 0.52 13.00
N THR A 314 -14.48 1.69 12.46
CA THR A 314 -14.90 1.88 11.07
C THR A 314 -13.81 1.42 10.08
N ALA A 315 -12.54 1.72 10.36
CA ALA A 315 -11.43 1.29 9.53
C ALA A 315 -11.29 -0.24 9.50
N ASN A 316 -11.32 -0.89 10.66
CA ASN A 316 -11.22 -2.35 10.75
C ASN A 316 -12.38 -3.04 10.04
N LYS A 317 -13.63 -2.66 10.35
CA LYS A 317 -14.84 -3.24 9.75
C LYS A 317 -14.90 -2.96 8.25
N GLY A 318 -14.64 -1.71 7.85
CA GLY A 318 -14.66 -1.29 6.45
C GLY A 318 -13.63 -2.04 5.60
N LEU A 319 -12.39 -2.15 6.06
CA LEU A 319 -11.35 -2.93 5.37
C LEU A 319 -11.71 -4.41 5.30
N TYR A 320 -12.13 -5.00 6.40
CA TYR A 320 -12.45 -6.42 6.46
C TYR A 320 -13.59 -6.78 5.53
N TYR A 321 -14.72 -6.07 5.60
CA TYR A 321 -15.88 -6.37 4.76
C TYR A 321 -15.66 -6.00 3.29
N ALA A 322 -14.88 -4.96 2.99
CA ALA A 322 -14.49 -4.67 1.61
C ALA A 322 -13.61 -5.79 1.01
N LEU A 323 -12.64 -6.29 1.80
CA LEU A 323 -11.83 -7.44 1.39
C LEU A 323 -12.65 -8.71 1.24
N LEU A 324 -13.60 -8.96 2.14
CA LEU A 324 -14.48 -10.13 2.05
C LEU A 324 -15.37 -10.06 0.82
N MET A 325 -15.95 -8.90 0.53
CA MET A 325 -16.85 -8.69 -0.60
C MET A 325 -16.19 -8.96 -1.95
N VAL A 326 -14.92 -8.52 -2.12
CA VAL A 326 -14.17 -8.73 -3.36
C VAL A 326 -13.38 -10.03 -3.32
N GLY A 327 -12.85 -10.38 -2.17
CA GLY A 327 -11.93 -11.50 -2.01
C GLY A 327 -12.62 -12.86 -2.04
N LEU A 328 -13.83 -12.98 -1.51
CA LEU A 328 -14.48 -14.28 -1.42
C LEU A 328 -14.87 -14.85 -2.80
N PRO A 329 -15.47 -14.08 -3.75
CA PRO A 329 -15.67 -14.56 -5.12
C PRO A 329 -14.34 -14.96 -5.80
N VAL A 330 -13.28 -14.17 -5.60
CA VAL A 330 -11.95 -14.49 -6.13
C VAL A 330 -11.40 -15.78 -5.53
N PHE A 331 -11.58 -16.00 -4.23
CA PHE A 331 -11.12 -17.21 -3.53
C PHE A 331 -11.84 -18.47 -4.04
N VAL A 332 -13.16 -18.40 -4.19
CA VAL A 332 -13.99 -19.53 -4.66
C VAL A 332 -13.66 -19.83 -6.12
N GLN A 333 -13.67 -18.83 -6.98
CA GLN A 333 -13.46 -18.95 -8.42
C GLN A 333 -11.99 -18.78 -8.85
N MET A 334 -11.03 -19.03 -7.94
CA MET A 334 -9.60 -18.94 -8.21
C MET A 334 -9.16 -19.74 -9.46
N PRO A 335 -9.65 -20.98 -9.70
CA PRO A 335 -9.30 -21.73 -10.90
C PRO A 335 -9.70 -21.01 -12.20
N LEU A 336 -10.91 -20.43 -12.26
CA LEU A 336 -11.40 -19.69 -13.41
C LEU A 336 -10.53 -18.45 -13.68
N ILE A 337 -10.22 -17.70 -12.62
CA ILE A 337 -9.45 -16.47 -12.71
C ILE A 337 -8.03 -16.76 -13.24
N LEU A 338 -7.36 -17.76 -12.69
CA LEU A 338 -6.02 -18.14 -13.12
C LEU A 338 -6.01 -18.69 -14.56
N ASN A 339 -6.99 -19.50 -14.92
CA ASN A 339 -7.12 -20.01 -16.29
C ASN A 339 -7.32 -18.86 -17.29
N THR A 340 -8.17 -17.89 -16.95
CA THR A 340 -8.45 -16.74 -17.82
C THR A 340 -7.26 -15.80 -17.93
N TRP A 341 -6.57 -15.58 -16.82
CA TRP A 341 -5.46 -14.62 -16.76
C TRP A 341 -4.17 -15.18 -17.35
N LEU A 342 -3.83 -16.43 -17.00
CA LEU A 342 -2.55 -17.05 -17.35
C LEU A 342 -2.66 -18.21 -18.36
N GLY A 343 -3.87 -18.60 -18.73
CA GLY A 343 -4.10 -19.80 -19.55
C GLY A 343 -3.72 -21.10 -18.84
N ASN A 344 -3.56 -21.07 -17.51
CA ASN A 344 -3.11 -22.19 -16.70
C ASN A 344 -3.87 -22.22 -15.37
N ASN A 345 -4.33 -23.41 -14.96
CA ASN A 345 -5.04 -23.66 -13.71
C ASN A 345 -4.33 -24.74 -12.86
N ASP A 346 -3.00 -24.71 -12.84
CA ASP A 346 -2.22 -25.63 -12.00
C ASP A 346 -2.74 -25.63 -10.56
N VAL A 347 -2.94 -26.83 -10.01
CA VAL A 347 -3.52 -27.04 -8.66
C VAL A 347 -2.71 -26.31 -7.59
N ARG A 348 -1.38 -26.26 -7.72
CA ARG A 348 -0.49 -25.56 -6.78
C ARG A 348 -0.65 -24.05 -6.87
N MET A 349 -0.81 -23.53 -8.09
CA MET A 349 -1.04 -22.09 -8.31
C MET A 349 -2.37 -21.64 -7.69
N VAL A 350 -3.42 -22.48 -7.80
CA VAL A 350 -4.71 -22.27 -7.14
C VAL A 350 -4.57 -22.32 -5.61
N ALA A 351 -3.86 -23.32 -5.06
CA ALA A 351 -3.62 -23.45 -3.63
C ALA A 351 -2.87 -22.21 -3.08
N PHE A 352 -1.79 -21.79 -3.73
CA PHE A 352 -1.01 -20.61 -3.37
C PHE A 352 -1.86 -19.33 -3.42
N GLY A 353 -2.68 -19.18 -4.48
CA GLY A 353 -3.62 -18.07 -4.61
C GLY A 353 -4.66 -18.00 -3.48
N ARG A 354 -5.18 -19.14 -3.04
CA ARG A 354 -6.10 -19.22 -1.89
C ARG A 354 -5.41 -18.94 -0.56
N LEU A 355 -4.24 -19.54 -0.32
CA LEU A 355 -3.50 -19.35 0.93
C LEU A 355 -3.03 -17.91 1.12
N ILE A 356 -2.57 -17.24 0.06
CA ILE A 356 -2.18 -15.84 0.15
C ILE A 356 -3.37 -14.93 0.48
N MET A 357 -4.59 -15.26 0.04
CA MET A 357 -5.77 -14.48 0.38
C MET A 357 -6.11 -14.55 1.87
N VAL A 358 -5.92 -15.72 2.51
CA VAL A 358 -6.03 -15.85 3.98
C VAL A 358 -5.00 -14.95 4.68
N TYR A 359 -3.75 -14.96 4.20
CA TYR A 359 -2.69 -14.09 4.72
C TYR A 359 -3.04 -12.60 4.59
N ILE A 360 -3.58 -12.17 3.45
CA ILE A 360 -3.98 -10.78 3.19
C ILE A 360 -4.98 -10.27 4.23
N VAL A 361 -5.98 -11.08 4.57
CA VAL A 361 -7.01 -10.71 5.56
C VAL A 361 -6.36 -10.38 6.91
N ILE A 362 -5.41 -11.20 7.37
CA ILE A 362 -4.71 -10.99 8.64
C ILE A 362 -3.85 -9.72 8.59
N ILE A 363 -3.11 -9.52 7.49
CA ILE A 363 -2.25 -8.33 7.34
C ILE A 363 -3.06 -7.04 7.26
N ALA A 364 -4.22 -7.06 6.60
CA ALA A 364 -5.10 -5.89 6.50
C ALA A 364 -5.55 -5.37 7.87
N LEU A 365 -5.83 -6.26 8.83
CA LEU A 365 -6.22 -5.92 10.20
C LEU A 365 -5.11 -5.19 10.98
N ASN A 366 -3.87 -5.29 10.55
CA ASN A 366 -2.75 -4.62 11.21
C ASN A 366 -2.71 -3.10 10.95
N ASN A 367 -3.27 -2.64 9.82
CA ASN A 367 -3.15 -1.25 9.39
C ASN A 367 -3.69 -0.22 10.39
N PRO A 368 -4.94 -0.34 10.92
CA PRO A 368 -5.46 0.63 11.88
C PRO A 368 -4.68 0.66 13.20
N ILE A 369 -4.19 -0.51 13.67
CA ILE A 369 -3.35 -0.61 14.86
C ILE A 369 -2.03 0.15 14.63
N THR A 370 -1.40 -0.07 13.49
CA THR A 370 -0.15 0.60 13.10
C THR A 370 -0.31 2.12 13.09
N ILE A 371 -1.44 2.64 12.59
CA ILE A 371 -1.70 4.09 12.55
C ILE A 371 -1.75 4.67 13.96
N ILE A 372 -2.43 4.03 14.91
CA ILE A 372 -2.50 4.51 16.30
C ILE A 372 -1.11 4.48 16.95
N MET A 373 -0.35 3.41 16.77
CA MET A 373 1.02 3.30 17.30
C MET A 373 1.94 4.37 16.72
N GLN A 374 1.80 4.67 15.42
CA GLN A 374 2.50 5.76 14.74
C GLN A 374 2.07 7.14 15.27
N ALA A 375 0.76 7.36 15.50
CA ALA A 375 0.25 8.60 16.08
C ALA A 375 0.84 8.87 17.46
N MET A 376 0.95 7.83 18.30
CA MET A 376 1.59 7.90 19.63
C MET A 376 3.10 8.14 19.56
N GLY A 377 3.74 7.91 18.41
CA GLY A 377 5.20 7.98 18.26
C GLY A 377 5.96 6.78 18.85
N ARG A 378 5.24 5.71 19.25
CA ARG A 378 5.82 4.50 19.86
C ARG A 378 6.23 3.47 18.81
N VAL A 379 6.94 3.93 17.76
CA VAL A 379 7.28 3.09 16.61
C VAL A 379 8.34 2.04 16.91
N ARG A 380 9.32 2.35 17.78
CA ARG A 380 10.36 1.41 18.18
C ARG A 380 9.77 0.22 18.94
N GLU A 381 8.98 0.52 19.96
CA GLU A 381 8.35 -0.46 20.84
C GLU A 381 7.33 -1.34 20.11
N TYR A 382 6.86 -0.87 18.95
CA TYR A 382 5.96 -1.59 18.08
C TYR A 382 6.70 -2.42 17.03
N HIS A 383 7.56 -1.81 16.21
CA HIS A 383 8.20 -2.50 15.10
C HIS A 383 9.20 -3.56 15.55
N LEU A 384 9.93 -3.34 16.65
CA LEU A 384 10.96 -4.27 17.07
C LEU A 384 10.40 -5.67 17.41
N PRO A 385 9.42 -5.85 18.30
CA PRO A 385 8.88 -7.17 18.59
C PRO A 385 8.08 -7.77 17.42
N VAL A 386 7.32 -6.94 16.72
CA VAL A 386 6.44 -7.39 15.64
C VAL A 386 7.24 -7.89 14.44
N GLU A 387 8.21 -7.10 13.98
CA GLU A 387 8.97 -7.44 12.78
C GLU A 387 10.00 -8.55 13.06
N SER A 388 10.48 -8.67 14.31
CA SER A 388 11.29 -9.83 14.70
C SER A 388 10.49 -11.13 14.57
N ILE A 389 9.22 -11.16 15.00
CA ILE A 389 8.34 -12.32 14.82
C ILE A 389 8.09 -12.58 13.34
N THR A 390 7.84 -11.53 12.56
CA THR A 390 7.60 -11.64 11.12
C THR A 390 8.80 -12.25 10.39
N LEU A 391 10.02 -11.84 10.74
CA LEU A 391 11.26 -12.40 10.17
C LEU A 391 11.51 -13.86 10.55
N LEU A 392 10.97 -14.35 11.66
CA LEU A 392 11.02 -15.78 12.02
C LEU A 392 10.33 -16.67 10.98
N SER A 393 9.55 -16.11 10.07
CA SER A 393 8.96 -16.86 8.96
C SER A 393 10.03 -17.52 8.08
N LEU A 394 11.19 -16.89 7.89
CA LEU A 394 12.26 -17.46 7.07
C LEU A 394 12.85 -18.74 7.68
N PRO A 395 13.35 -18.75 8.95
CA PRO A 395 13.82 -19.98 9.56
C PRO A 395 12.71 -21.01 9.74
N LEU A 396 11.47 -20.59 10.02
CA LEU A 396 10.35 -21.52 10.15
C LEU A 396 10.02 -22.18 8.79
N SER A 397 9.96 -21.42 7.70
CA SER A 397 9.80 -21.97 6.35
C SER A 397 10.91 -22.94 5.99
N TYR A 398 12.18 -22.59 6.29
CA TYR A 398 13.31 -23.47 6.06
C TYR A 398 13.17 -24.81 6.78
N VAL A 399 12.82 -24.78 8.07
CA VAL A 399 12.59 -25.98 8.89
C VAL A 399 11.42 -26.79 8.33
N MET A 400 10.29 -26.14 8.02
CA MET A 400 9.13 -26.84 7.47
C MET A 400 9.45 -27.50 6.12
N PHE A 401 10.16 -26.83 5.21
CA PHE A 401 10.57 -27.43 3.94
C PHE A 401 11.45 -28.67 4.12
N ARG A 402 12.33 -28.64 5.13
CA ARG A 402 13.22 -29.76 5.43
C ARG A 402 12.48 -31.00 5.93
N TYR A 403 11.35 -30.81 6.63
CA TYR A 403 10.61 -31.91 7.26
C TYR A 403 9.35 -32.35 6.52
N THR A 404 8.69 -31.46 5.78
CA THR A 404 7.39 -31.76 5.16
C THR A 404 7.47 -32.02 3.66
N ASP A 405 8.55 -31.59 3.00
CA ASP A 405 8.75 -31.61 1.54
C ASP A 405 7.52 -31.06 0.77
N ASN A 406 6.81 -30.11 1.41
CA ASN A 406 5.59 -29.49 0.86
C ASN A 406 5.80 -27.98 0.68
N PRO A 407 5.70 -27.43 -0.55
CA PRO A 407 5.87 -26.01 -0.80
C PRO A 407 4.77 -25.13 -0.18
N ASP A 408 3.56 -25.66 0.09
CA ASP A 408 2.48 -24.92 0.76
C ASP A 408 2.88 -24.44 2.16
N SER A 409 3.88 -25.10 2.77
CA SER A 409 4.39 -24.79 4.11
C SER A 409 4.88 -23.35 4.26
N VAL A 410 5.27 -22.68 3.16
CA VAL A 410 5.64 -21.26 3.18
C VAL A 410 4.47 -20.39 3.65
N PHE A 411 3.28 -20.67 3.16
CA PHE A 411 2.09 -19.88 3.56
C PHE A 411 1.65 -20.24 4.97
N PHE A 412 1.76 -21.50 5.39
CA PHE A 412 1.47 -21.87 6.78
C PHE A 412 2.42 -21.16 7.75
N SER A 413 3.71 -21.05 7.43
CA SER A 413 4.66 -20.28 8.25
C SER A 413 4.30 -18.79 8.26
N MET A 414 4.01 -18.21 7.11
CA MET A 414 3.60 -16.81 6.97
C MET A 414 2.32 -16.51 7.75
N ILE A 415 1.28 -17.33 7.61
CA ILE A 415 -0.01 -17.17 8.29
C ILE A 415 0.14 -17.30 9.80
N THR A 416 0.82 -18.37 10.28
CA THR A 416 1.02 -18.60 11.70
C THR A 416 1.74 -17.44 12.38
N LEU A 417 2.81 -16.96 11.77
CA LEU A 417 3.56 -15.84 12.32
C LEU A 417 2.87 -14.49 12.11
N ALA A 418 2.04 -14.33 11.07
CA ALA A 418 1.19 -13.16 10.93
C ALA A 418 0.15 -13.09 12.06
N VAL A 419 -0.45 -14.22 12.44
CA VAL A 419 -1.37 -14.30 13.60
C VAL A 419 -0.61 -14.01 14.90
N ALA A 420 0.56 -14.61 15.12
CA ALA A 420 1.38 -14.33 16.31
C ALA A 420 1.78 -12.83 16.38
N ALA A 421 2.22 -12.26 15.26
CA ALA A 421 2.54 -10.85 15.16
C ALA A 421 1.31 -9.96 15.39
N HIS A 422 0.11 -10.37 14.92
CA HIS A 422 -1.14 -9.65 15.18
C HIS A 422 -1.48 -9.63 16.67
N ILE A 423 -1.34 -10.75 17.37
CA ILE A 423 -1.55 -10.84 18.83
C ILE A 423 -0.60 -9.88 19.56
N VAL A 424 0.68 -9.87 19.18
CA VAL A 424 1.66 -8.94 19.76
C VAL A 424 1.30 -7.48 19.47
N ARG A 425 0.79 -7.16 18.28
CA ARG A 425 0.27 -5.83 17.94
C ARG A 425 -0.88 -5.39 18.86
N VAL A 426 -1.83 -6.27 19.11
CA VAL A 426 -2.96 -6.02 20.02
C VAL A 426 -2.46 -5.79 21.45
N ILE A 427 -1.50 -6.60 21.92
CA ILE A 427 -0.89 -6.43 23.25
C ILE A 427 -0.15 -5.10 23.35
N CYS A 428 0.66 -4.73 22.34
CA CYS A 428 1.33 -3.43 22.29
C CYS A 428 0.32 -2.28 22.30
N LEU A 429 -0.74 -2.37 21.49
CA LEU A 429 -1.77 -1.34 21.48
C LEU A 429 -2.42 -1.18 22.87
N LYS A 430 -2.81 -2.28 23.52
CA LYS A 430 -3.39 -2.24 24.88
C LYS A 430 -2.44 -1.66 25.91
N ARG A 431 -1.15 -1.99 25.81
CA ARG A 431 -0.12 -1.51 26.76
C ARG A 431 0.09 0.00 26.69
N TYR A 432 0.06 0.57 25.49
CA TYR A 432 0.40 1.99 25.28
C TYR A 432 -0.82 2.88 25.07
N TYR A 433 -1.98 2.33 24.69
CA TYR A 433 -3.24 3.05 24.51
C TYR A 433 -4.31 2.48 25.44
N LEU A 434 -4.37 3.02 26.66
CA LEU A 434 -5.24 2.51 27.73
C LEU A 434 -6.73 2.53 27.40
N ASN A 435 -7.18 3.46 26.54
CA ASN A 435 -8.57 3.55 26.10
C ASN A 435 -8.98 2.42 25.13
N PHE A 436 -8.04 1.57 24.70
CA PHE A 436 -8.34 0.43 23.86
C PHE A 436 -8.88 -0.74 24.68
N SER A 437 -10.07 -1.22 24.29
CA SER A 437 -10.69 -2.42 24.87
C SER A 437 -10.38 -3.64 23.98
N VAL A 438 -9.62 -4.58 24.51
CA VAL A 438 -9.35 -5.85 23.82
C VAL A 438 -10.63 -6.68 23.70
N GLY A 439 -11.50 -6.66 24.73
CA GLY A 439 -12.77 -7.37 24.72
C GLY A 439 -13.68 -6.93 23.59
N ASP A 440 -13.85 -5.59 23.41
CA ASP A 440 -14.67 -5.05 22.32
C ASP A 440 -14.06 -5.38 20.94
N TYR A 441 -12.73 -5.34 20.83
CA TYR A 441 -12.06 -5.71 19.59
C TYR A 441 -12.28 -7.18 19.24
N MET A 442 -12.15 -8.08 20.22
CA MET A 442 -12.32 -9.52 19.99
C MET A 442 -13.78 -9.91 19.73
N ILE A 443 -14.72 -9.40 20.56
CA ILE A 443 -16.14 -9.82 20.53
C ILE A 443 -16.91 -9.01 19.47
N ASP A 444 -16.81 -7.67 19.53
CA ASP A 444 -17.62 -6.78 18.69
C ASP A 444 -17.10 -6.66 17.25
N PHE A 445 -15.85 -7.06 17.03
CA PHE A 445 -15.31 -7.05 15.68
C PHE A 445 -14.90 -8.45 15.21
N LEU A 446 -13.83 -9.07 15.74
CA LEU A 446 -13.27 -10.31 15.19
C LEU A 446 -14.27 -11.47 15.21
N PHE A 447 -14.96 -11.70 16.32
CA PHE A 447 -15.94 -12.80 16.42
C PHE A 447 -17.12 -12.60 15.47
N LYS A 448 -17.69 -11.38 15.42
CA LYS A 448 -18.76 -11.06 14.47
C LYS A 448 -18.31 -11.14 13.01
N ALA A 449 -17.09 -10.67 12.73
CA ALA A 449 -16.48 -10.77 11.40
C ALA A 449 -16.31 -12.23 10.95
N LEU A 450 -15.87 -13.10 11.86
CA LEU A 450 -15.75 -14.53 11.61
C LEU A 450 -17.13 -15.17 11.30
N ILE A 451 -18.16 -14.85 12.09
CA ILE A 451 -19.52 -15.34 11.83
C ILE A 451 -20.01 -14.93 10.45
N VAL A 452 -19.85 -13.64 10.11
CA VAL A 452 -20.21 -13.13 8.78
C VAL A 452 -19.47 -13.88 7.68
N THR A 453 -18.15 -14.08 7.85
CA THR A 453 -17.33 -14.80 6.87
C THR A 453 -17.80 -16.22 6.67
N VAL A 454 -18.06 -16.97 7.74
CA VAL A 454 -18.53 -18.35 7.65
C VAL A 454 -19.89 -18.43 6.92
N ILE A 455 -20.83 -17.55 7.31
CA ILE A 455 -22.17 -17.54 6.66
C ILE A 455 -22.03 -17.20 5.16
N VAL A 456 -21.28 -16.12 4.81
CA VAL A 456 -21.13 -15.74 3.41
C VAL A 456 -20.37 -16.81 2.63
N ALA A 457 -19.31 -17.41 3.20
CA ALA A 457 -18.56 -18.47 2.54
C ALA A 457 -19.41 -19.71 2.25
N MET A 458 -20.25 -20.14 3.20
CA MET A 458 -21.17 -21.26 2.99
C MET A 458 -22.20 -20.97 1.90
N THR A 459 -22.80 -19.79 1.93
CA THR A 459 -23.80 -19.39 0.93
C THR A 459 -23.17 -19.15 -0.45
N GLU A 460 -21.95 -18.61 -0.50
CA GLU A 460 -21.19 -18.42 -1.73
C GLU A 460 -20.78 -19.74 -2.37
N TYR A 461 -20.37 -20.73 -1.56
CA TYR A 461 -20.04 -22.06 -2.03
C TYR A 461 -21.26 -22.72 -2.72
N VAL A 462 -22.43 -22.58 -2.13
CA VAL A 462 -23.69 -23.08 -2.74
C VAL A 462 -24.03 -22.29 -4.01
N ALA A 463 -23.83 -20.97 -4.00
CA ALA A 463 -24.14 -20.12 -5.15
C ALA A 463 -23.18 -20.34 -6.33
N SER A 464 -21.98 -20.85 -6.09
CA SER A 464 -20.95 -21.05 -7.13
C SER A 464 -21.26 -22.22 -8.10
N ASP A 465 -22.23 -23.08 -7.77
CA ASP A 465 -22.60 -24.27 -8.58
C ASP A 465 -24.04 -24.18 -9.17
N ILE A 466 -24.65 -22.99 -9.17
CA ILE A 466 -26.04 -22.81 -9.63
C ILE A 466 -26.16 -22.89 -11.16
N CYS A 467 -25.15 -22.48 -11.90
CA CYS A 467 -25.18 -22.37 -13.35
C CYS A 467 -24.13 -23.27 -14.01
N ASP A 468 -24.45 -23.88 -15.15
CA ASP A 468 -23.51 -24.68 -15.95
C ASP A 468 -22.41 -23.82 -16.59
N ASN A 469 -22.68 -22.54 -16.80
CA ASN A 469 -21.71 -21.60 -17.38
C ASN A 469 -20.81 -20.99 -16.31
N VAL A 470 -19.49 -21.26 -16.39
CA VAL A 470 -18.49 -20.85 -15.42
C VAL A 470 -18.41 -19.30 -15.27
N TRP A 471 -18.58 -18.55 -16.36
CA TRP A 471 -18.59 -17.08 -16.33
C TRP A 471 -19.85 -16.54 -15.66
N LEU A 472 -21.00 -17.18 -15.90
CA LEU A 472 -22.25 -16.80 -15.25
C LEU A 472 -22.15 -17.04 -13.74
N ASN A 473 -21.58 -18.18 -13.33
CA ASN A 473 -21.30 -18.47 -11.92
C ASN A 473 -20.39 -17.41 -11.28
N PHE A 474 -19.36 -16.96 -11.98
CA PHE A 474 -18.49 -15.88 -11.45
C PHE A 474 -19.27 -14.56 -11.26
N ILE A 475 -20.10 -14.19 -12.24
CA ILE A 475 -20.93 -12.96 -12.13
C ILE A 475 -21.94 -13.10 -10.98
N VAL A 476 -22.61 -14.25 -10.86
CA VAL A 476 -23.54 -14.55 -9.76
C VAL A 476 -22.82 -14.46 -8.41
N SER A 477 -21.65 -15.06 -8.28
CA SER A 477 -20.79 -15.02 -7.10
C SER A 477 -20.44 -13.58 -6.70
N VAL A 478 -19.99 -12.76 -7.65
CA VAL A 478 -19.68 -11.34 -7.40
C VAL A 478 -20.92 -10.54 -6.96
N LEU A 479 -22.04 -10.70 -7.65
CA LEU A 479 -23.29 -10.01 -7.31
C LEU A 479 -23.83 -10.47 -5.96
N PHE A 480 -23.78 -11.77 -5.69
CA PHE A 480 -24.21 -12.34 -4.43
C PHE A 480 -23.35 -11.82 -3.26
N SER A 481 -22.05 -11.83 -3.40
CA SER A 481 -21.13 -11.28 -2.39
C SER A 481 -21.34 -9.77 -2.19
N ALA A 482 -21.58 -9.02 -3.27
CA ALA A 482 -21.85 -7.58 -3.22
C ALA A 482 -23.15 -7.24 -2.46
N VAL A 483 -24.11 -8.17 -2.37
CA VAL A 483 -25.35 -7.99 -1.62
C VAL A 483 -25.26 -8.60 -0.22
N SER A 484 -24.81 -9.85 -0.12
CA SER A 484 -24.82 -10.60 1.15
C SER A 484 -23.84 -10.04 2.19
N VAL A 485 -22.65 -9.61 1.76
CA VAL A 485 -21.65 -9.05 2.69
C VAL A 485 -22.14 -7.75 3.36
N PRO A 486 -22.62 -6.71 2.64
CA PRO A 486 -23.16 -5.52 3.29
C PRO A 486 -24.39 -5.81 4.14
N LEU A 487 -25.27 -6.70 3.73
CA LEU A 487 -26.48 -7.07 4.47
C LEU A 487 -26.13 -7.76 5.80
N LEU A 488 -25.20 -8.71 5.79
CA LEU A 488 -24.75 -9.41 6.98
C LEU A 488 -23.84 -8.52 7.85
N ALA A 489 -23.01 -7.67 7.23
CA ALA A 489 -22.25 -6.66 7.97
C ALA A 489 -23.18 -5.71 8.73
N TYR A 490 -24.26 -5.26 8.10
CA TYR A 490 -25.27 -4.42 8.76
C TYR A 490 -26.04 -5.19 9.85
N SER A 491 -26.53 -6.41 9.58
CA SER A 491 -27.38 -7.17 10.52
C SER A 491 -26.60 -7.66 11.74
N VAL A 492 -25.43 -8.28 11.54
CA VAL A 492 -24.61 -8.96 12.57
C VAL A 492 -23.36 -8.15 12.93
N GLY A 493 -22.65 -7.61 11.93
CA GLY A 493 -21.34 -7.00 12.11
C GLY A 493 -21.34 -5.64 12.77
N MET A 494 -22.40 -4.85 12.61
CA MET A 494 -22.49 -3.48 13.15
C MET A 494 -23.21 -3.42 14.49
N ASN A 495 -22.70 -2.55 15.38
CA ASN A 495 -23.33 -2.23 16.64
C ASN A 495 -24.50 -1.23 16.46
N ARG A 496 -25.40 -1.11 17.46
CA ARG A 496 -26.56 -0.20 17.40
C ARG A 496 -26.19 1.24 17.04
N ASN A 497 -25.12 1.77 17.61
CA ASN A 497 -24.64 3.13 17.34
C ASN A 497 -24.16 3.29 15.89
N GLU A 498 -23.46 2.32 15.36
CA GLU A 498 -22.97 2.30 13.97
C GLU A 498 -24.13 2.21 12.98
N LYS A 499 -25.14 1.36 13.25
CA LYS A 499 -26.37 1.26 12.45
C LYS A 499 -27.12 2.60 12.42
N THR A 500 -27.26 3.26 13.57
CA THR A 500 -27.95 4.55 13.66
C THR A 500 -27.20 5.65 12.90
N ALA A 501 -25.88 5.67 12.99
CA ALA A 501 -25.05 6.61 12.23
C ALA A 501 -25.19 6.38 10.72
N LEU A 502 -25.13 5.13 10.26
CA LEU A 502 -25.26 4.77 8.84
C LEU A 502 -26.63 5.13 8.28
N VAL A 503 -27.72 4.83 9.01
CA VAL A 503 -29.09 5.20 8.60
C VAL A 503 -29.26 6.72 8.51
N LYS A 504 -28.73 7.49 9.47
CA LYS A 504 -28.73 8.96 9.41
C LYS A 504 -28.01 9.50 8.19
N HIS A 505 -26.87 8.91 7.82
CA HIS A 505 -26.12 9.31 6.64
C HIS A 505 -26.91 9.02 5.35
N ILE A 506 -27.48 7.82 5.22
CA ILE A 506 -28.29 7.43 4.05
C ILE A 506 -29.53 8.33 3.92
N THR A 507 -30.28 8.55 5.00
CA THR A 507 -31.46 9.41 4.98
C THR A 507 -31.13 10.87 4.67
N HIS A 508 -30.00 11.36 5.14
CA HIS A 508 -29.54 12.71 4.81
C HIS A 508 -29.11 12.85 3.34
N PHE A 509 -28.48 11.80 2.78
CA PHE A 509 -28.13 11.75 1.37
C PHE A 509 -29.34 11.74 0.45
N ILE A 510 -30.37 10.94 0.79
CA ILE A 510 -31.63 10.84 0.04
C ILE A 510 -32.45 12.13 0.11
N ARG A 511 -32.48 12.82 1.27
CA ARG A 511 -33.22 14.10 1.44
C ARG A 511 -32.60 15.31 0.75
N ARG A 512 -31.36 15.20 0.27
CA ARG A 512 -30.65 16.27 -0.46
C ARG A 512 -30.66 16.11 -1.98
N ARG A 513 -31.30 15.07 -2.49
CA ARG A 513 -31.71 14.96 -3.90
C ARG A 513 -33.17 15.34 -4.05
#